data_7568f8e7259b2582b1afa075cdeb34a3
#
_entry.id   7568f8e7259b2582b1afa075cdeb34a3
#
_cell.length_a   1.000
_cell.length_b   1.000
_cell.length_c   1.000
_cell.angle_alpha   90.00
_cell.angle_beta   90.00
_cell.angle_gamma   90.00
#
_symmetry.space_group_name_H-M   'P 1'
#
loop_
_entity.id
_entity.type
_entity.pdbx_description
1 polymer ?
#
loop_
_entity_poly.entity_id
_entity_poly.type
_entity_poly.pdbx_seq_one_letter_code
_entity_poly.pdbx_strand_id
1 'polypeptide(L)'
;MINGGHRYMRELKKNEFDIVEQLFHDANVHLTFAFSVVEGKQPGRIFIDNNINPTCCLIVSNSGKHLVAGDAKNIIFNDFLLEYLSKHDNHNHYYDLYNSSNEWIEKIDEILSDNAVRLNRNLYQWDKSKLSSIINWSIMLPESYELRKLDEYLFEKYVNEMDSSYSQLWESASRFIQNGFGFCILKDGEFISICNTYYVKQGFAEIDIVTKKEYRSQGFATIVCSAFIKFCVEDGIMPLWDCDAGNESSKKLAEKLGFKCIDEYQMHWWHEDKNVISNYLKKFNIN
;
A
#
# COMPACT_ATOMS: atom_id res chain seq x y z
N MET A 1 1.60 28.98 39.00
CA MET A 1 2.27 27.78 38.49
C MET A 1 1.22 27.00 37.70
N ILE A 2 1.20 27.20 36.40
CA ILE A 2 0.29 26.47 35.49
C ILE A 2 1.07 25.25 35.04
N ASN A 3 0.73 24.09 35.62
CA ASN A 3 1.22 22.80 35.14
C ASN A 3 0.73 22.60 33.70
N GLY A 4 1.58 22.86 32.73
CA GLY A 4 1.40 22.47 31.35
C GLY A 4 1.49 20.95 31.24
N GLY A 5 0.36 20.27 31.43
CA GLY A 5 0.26 18.85 31.12
C GLY A 5 0.41 18.69 29.63
N HIS A 6 1.61 18.37 29.15
CA HIS A 6 1.79 17.80 27.83
C HIS A 6 0.93 16.54 27.77
N ARG A 7 -0.22 16.63 27.09
CA ARG A 7 -0.98 15.44 26.71
C ARG A 7 -0.15 14.72 25.65
N TYR A 8 0.66 13.77 26.13
CA TYR A 8 1.44 12.91 25.23
C TYR A 8 0.48 12.06 24.43
N MET A 9 0.62 12.06 23.10
CA MET A 9 0.03 11.02 22.29
C MET A 9 0.55 9.66 22.76
N ARG A 10 -0.34 8.69 22.84
CA ARG A 10 0.03 7.34 23.25
C ARG A 10 0.27 6.46 22.04
N GLU A 11 1.38 5.76 22.01
CA GLU A 11 1.57 4.64 21.11
C GLU A 11 0.88 3.40 21.67
N LEU A 12 0.04 2.76 20.84
CA LEU A 12 -0.68 1.56 21.21
C LEU A 12 0.22 0.32 21.19
N LYS A 13 -0.08 -0.63 22.07
CA LYS A 13 0.46 -1.99 21.95
C LYS A 13 -0.33 -2.76 20.89
N LYS A 14 0.30 -3.78 20.27
CA LYS A 14 -0.33 -4.57 19.19
C LYS A 14 -1.71 -5.17 19.57
N ASN A 15 -1.91 -5.54 20.80
CA ASN A 15 -3.18 -6.09 21.30
C ASN A 15 -4.25 -5.03 21.60
N GLU A 16 -4.00 -3.77 21.30
CA GLU A 16 -4.93 -2.65 21.48
C GLU A 16 -5.28 -1.98 20.13
N PHE A 17 -4.77 -2.48 19.01
CA PHE A 17 -4.89 -1.83 17.71
C PHE A 17 -6.32 -1.72 17.20
N ASP A 18 -7.20 -2.63 17.59
CA ASP A 18 -8.61 -2.69 17.19
C ASP A 18 -9.43 -1.47 17.63
N ILE A 19 -9.02 -0.79 18.71
CA ILE A 19 -9.77 0.36 19.26
C ILE A 19 -9.87 1.55 18.30
N VAL A 20 -8.99 1.67 17.30
CA VAL A 20 -8.99 2.78 16.34
C VAL A 20 -9.80 2.48 15.06
N GLU A 21 -10.21 1.24 14.83
CA GLU A 21 -10.91 0.85 13.60
C GLU A 21 -12.16 1.70 13.34
N GLN A 22 -12.90 2.03 14.39
CA GLN A 22 -14.08 2.88 14.32
C GLN A 22 -13.82 4.30 13.75
N LEU A 23 -12.58 4.80 13.82
CA LEU A 23 -12.21 6.13 13.33
C LEU A 23 -12.10 6.19 11.80
N PHE A 24 -12.03 5.04 11.13
CA PHE A 24 -11.91 4.94 9.67
C PHE A 24 -12.67 3.74 9.07
N HIS A 25 -13.55 3.10 9.87
CA HIS A 25 -14.32 1.94 9.43
C HIS A 25 -15.16 2.23 8.17
N ASP A 26 -15.78 3.41 8.12
CA ASP A 26 -16.61 3.83 7.00
C ASP A 26 -15.79 4.45 5.85
N ALA A 27 -14.47 4.50 6.02
CA ALA A 27 -13.58 4.97 4.97
C ALA A 27 -13.45 3.93 3.85
N ASN A 28 -13.09 4.41 2.68
CA ASN A 28 -13.02 3.61 1.47
C ASN A 28 -11.99 2.47 1.54
N VAL A 29 -12.12 1.53 0.63
CA VAL A 29 -11.28 0.31 0.52
C VAL A 29 -9.78 0.62 0.34
N HIS A 30 -9.42 1.83 -0.13
CA HIS A 30 -8.04 2.27 -0.34
C HIS A 30 -7.17 2.30 0.93
N LEU A 31 -7.75 2.10 2.10
CA LEU A 31 -7.02 2.02 3.37
C LEU A 31 -6.58 0.59 3.74
N THR A 32 -6.41 -0.30 2.77
CA THR A 32 -6.00 -1.70 2.99
C THR A 32 -4.79 -1.81 3.91
N PHE A 33 -3.79 -0.93 3.75
CA PHE A 33 -2.58 -0.94 4.58
C PHE A 33 -2.88 -0.66 6.06
N ALA A 34 -3.80 0.27 6.36
CA ALA A 34 -4.16 0.61 7.73
C ALA A 34 -4.87 -0.57 8.42
N PHE A 35 -5.81 -1.22 7.73
CA PHE A 35 -6.43 -2.45 8.21
C PHE A 35 -5.41 -3.58 8.38
N SER A 36 -4.43 -3.70 7.48
CA SER A 36 -3.38 -4.72 7.62
C SER A 36 -2.56 -4.55 8.90
N VAL A 37 -2.28 -3.31 9.29
CA VAL A 37 -1.60 -2.98 10.56
C VAL A 37 -2.51 -3.30 11.75
N VAL A 38 -3.76 -2.84 11.72
CA VAL A 38 -4.74 -3.08 12.81
C VAL A 38 -4.98 -4.57 13.03
N GLU A 39 -5.14 -5.35 11.96
CA GLU A 39 -5.30 -6.80 12.00
C GLU A 39 -3.99 -7.56 12.37
N GLY A 40 -2.87 -6.86 12.54
CA GLY A 40 -1.57 -7.43 12.87
C GLY A 40 -0.98 -8.35 11.80
N LYS A 41 -1.45 -8.22 10.55
CA LYS A 41 -0.93 -8.99 9.41
C LYS A 41 0.42 -8.46 8.92
N GLN A 42 0.57 -7.15 8.92
CA GLN A 42 1.81 -6.46 8.55
C GLN A 42 2.26 -5.50 9.65
N PRO A 43 3.57 -5.21 9.73
CA PRO A 43 4.11 -4.40 10.82
C PRO A 43 3.74 -2.92 10.70
N GLY A 44 3.53 -2.31 11.86
CA GLY A 44 3.26 -0.88 11.95
C GLY A 44 3.10 -0.41 13.38
N ARG A 45 2.83 0.89 13.52
CA ARG A 45 2.66 1.59 14.79
C ARG A 45 1.37 2.41 14.75
N ILE A 46 0.73 2.59 15.90
CA ILE A 46 -0.52 3.38 16.00
C ILE A 46 -0.39 4.33 17.18
N PHE A 47 -0.67 5.61 16.94
CA PHE A 47 -0.70 6.67 17.94
C PHE A 47 -2.11 7.21 18.08
N ILE A 48 -2.54 7.52 19.31
CA ILE A 48 -3.86 8.04 19.65
C ILE A 48 -3.77 9.24 20.57
N ASP A 49 -4.79 10.08 20.53
CA ASP A 49 -4.93 11.30 21.34
C ASP A 49 -5.52 11.03 22.73
N ASN A 50 -6.28 9.96 22.92
CA ASN A 50 -6.98 9.67 24.17
C ASN A 50 -7.03 8.15 24.44
N ASN A 51 -6.66 7.76 25.67
CA ASN A 51 -6.53 6.36 26.09
C ASN A 51 -7.85 5.62 26.26
N ILE A 52 -8.95 6.33 26.51
CA ILE A 52 -10.25 5.72 26.84
C ILE A 52 -11.18 5.77 25.61
N ASN A 53 -11.22 6.93 24.97
CA ASN A 53 -12.06 7.16 23.80
C ASN A 53 -11.26 7.97 22.77
N PRO A 54 -10.46 7.31 21.92
CA PRO A 54 -9.68 8.01 20.93
C PRO A 54 -10.60 8.73 19.94
N THR A 55 -10.28 10.00 19.66
CA THR A 55 -10.96 10.80 18.65
C THR A 55 -10.13 10.98 17.40
N CYS A 56 -8.81 10.76 17.50
CA CYS A 56 -7.87 10.80 16.40
C CYS A 56 -6.87 9.65 16.50
N CYS A 57 -6.38 9.19 15.35
CA CYS A 57 -5.23 8.30 15.29
C CYS A 57 -4.30 8.60 14.11
N LEU A 58 -3.02 8.25 14.31
CA LEU A 58 -2.01 8.14 13.26
C LEU A 58 -1.59 6.67 13.17
N ILE A 59 -1.85 6.02 12.04
CA ILE A 59 -1.38 4.66 11.74
C ILE A 59 -0.18 4.78 10.81
N VAL A 60 0.91 4.11 11.16
CA VAL A 60 2.18 4.13 10.43
C VAL A 60 2.54 2.71 10.03
N SER A 61 2.57 2.43 8.73
CA SER A 61 3.14 1.18 8.22
C SER A 61 4.66 1.30 8.09
N ASN A 62 5.38 0.22 8.33
CA ASN A 62 6.84 0.19 8.14
C ASN A 62 7.29 0.47 6.70
N SER A 63 6.38 0.37 5.72
CA SER A 63 6.65 0.70 4.32
C SER A 63 6.55 2.18 3.97
N GLY A 64 6.33 3.07 4.95
CA GLY A 64 6.21 4.51 4.75
C GLY A 64 4.81 5.03 4.48
N LYS A 65 3.78 4.17 4.41
CA LYS A 65 2.38 4.64 4.34
C LYS A 65 1.88 5.03 5.73
N HIS A 66 1.25 6.19 5.82
CA HIS A 66 0.68 6.77 7.03
C HIS A 66 -0.81 7.06 6.82
N LEU A 67 -1.64 6.85 7.83
CA LEU A 67 -3.05 7.25 7.83
C LEU A 67 -3.32 8.17 9.00
N VAL A 68 -3.92 9.33 8.75
CA VAL A 68 -4.59 10.14 9.77
C VAL A 68 -6.08 9.92 9.71
N ALA A 69 -6.71 9.71 10.86
CA ALA A 69 -8.14 9.48 10.95
C ALA A 69 -8.75 10.14 12.19
N GLY A 70 -10.07 10.37 12.14
CA GLY A 70 -10.85 10.99 13.20
C GLY A 70 -11.05 12.50 13.03
N ASP A 71 -11.07 13.25 14.13
CA ASP A 71 -11.39 14.69 14.17
C ASP A 71 -10.24 15.58 13.70
N ALA A 72 -10.32 16.08 12.47
CA ALA A 72 -9.34 17.01 11.89
C ALA A 72 -9.23 18.37 12.62
N LYS A 73 -10.15 18.68 13.52
CA LYS A 73 -10.16 19.93 14.32
C LYS A 73 -9.42 19.79 15.67
N ASN A 74 -8.93 18.60 15.99
CA ASN A 74 -8.18 18.37 17.22
C ASN A 74 -6.77 19.02 17.14
N ILE A 75 -6.66 20.24 17.67
CA ILE A 75 -5.43 21.04 17.59
C ILE A 75 -4.22 20.33 18.21
N ILE A 76 -4.44 19.65 19.35
CA ILE A 76 -3.33 18.93 20.04
C ILE A 76 -2.81 17.78 19.18
N PHE A 77 -3.71 17.08 18.50
CA PHE A 77 -3.30 16.02 17.58
C PHE A 77 -2.63 16.58 16.31
N ASN A 78 -3.10 17.71 15.81
CA ASN A 78 -2.51 18.38 14.64
C ASN A 78 -1.07 18.84 14.94
N ASP A 79 -0.82 19.42 16.14
CA ASP A 79 0.53 19.80 16.58
C ASP A 79 1.46 18.58 16.68
N PHE A 80 0.96 17.46 17.23
CA PHE A 80 1.69 16.20 17.27
C PHE A 80 1.99 15.67 15.86
N LEU A 81 1.02 15.70 14.95
CA LEU A 81 1.20 15.24 13.59
C LEU A 81 2.32 16.00 12.87
N LEU A 82 2.31 17.34 13.00
CA LEU A 82 3.36 18.19 12.45
C LEU A 82 4.74 17.84 13.06
N GLU A 83 4.82 17.71 14.37
CA GLU A 83 6.06 17.34 15.05
C GLU A 83 6.54 15.94 14.59
N TYR A 84 5.65 14.96 14.49
CA TYR A 84 5.96 13.60 14.06
C TYR A 84 6.53 13.58 12.66
N LEU A 85 5.85 14.23 11.71
CA LEU A 85 6.24 14.25 10.29
C LEU A 85 7.48 15.11 10.01
N SER A 86 7.81 16.05 10.90
CA SER A 86 9.02 16.89 10.79
C SER A 86 10.29 16.18 11.24
N LYS A 87 10.18 15.06 11.96
CA LYS A 87 11.33 14.33 12.49
C LYS A 87 11.76 13.22 11.52
N HIS A 88 12.97 13.34 10.96
CA HIS A 88 13.51 12.33 10.03
C HIS A 88 13.56 10.92 10.60
N ASP A 89 13.77 10.77 11.90
CA ASP A 89 13.82 9.46 12.57
C ASP A 89 12.48 8.71 12.58
N ASN A 90 11.39 9.40 12.26
CA ASN A 90 10.04 8.80 12.22
C ASN A 90 9.67 8.21 10.85
N HIS A 91 10.45 8.48 9.82
CA HIS A 91 10.21 7.99 8.46
C HIS A 91 11.52 7.83 7.67
N ASN A 92 11.52 6.96 6.67
CA ASN A 92 12.69 6.63 5.84
C ASN A 92 12.74 7.53 4.59
N HIS A 93 13.20 8.79 4.70
CA HIS A 93 13.37 9.73 3.57
C HIS A 93 12.10 10.13 2.81
N TYR A 94 10.97 9.46 3.05
CA TYR A 94 9.67 9.75 2.43
C TYR A 94 8.52 9.28 3.32
N TYR A 95 7.32 9.78 3.04
CA TYR A 95 6.06 9.20 3.50
C TYR A 95 4.94 9.47 2.51
N ASP A 96 3.99 8.53 2.48
CA ASP A 96 2.70 8.65 1.83
C ASP A 96 1.64 8.87 2.92
N LEU A 97 1.05 10.05 2.99
CA LEU A 97 0.06 10.39 4.01
C LEU A 97 -1.35 10.33 3.45
N TYR A 98 -2.06 9.30 3.84
CA TYR A 98 -3.46 9.06 3.56
C TYR A 98 -4.35 9.69 4.64
N ASN A 99 -5.62 9.84 4.34
CA ASN A 99 -6.60 10.44 5.23
C ASN A 99 -7.92 9.67 5.20
N SER A 100 -8.70 9.78 6.28
CA SER A 100 -10.01 9.11 6.39
C SER A 100 -11.18 9.97 5.91
N SER A 101 -10.98 11.26 5.63
CA SER A 101 -12.03 12.18 5.20
C SER A 101 -11.48 13.40 4.45
N ASN A 102 -12.34 14.06 3.67
CA ASN A 102 -11.96 15.28 2.94
C ASN A 102 -11.54 16.44 3.87
N GLU A 103 -12.05 16.50 5.10
CA GLU A 103 -11.63 17.52 6.08
C GLU A 103 -10.14 17.43 6.41
N TRP A 104 -9.59 16.21 6.41
CA TRP A 104 -8.17 15.99 6.60
C TRP A 104 -7.32 16.48 5.44
N ILE A 105 -7.83 16.48 4.19
CA ILE A 105 -7.06 16.95 3.03
C ILE A 105 -6.68 18.43 3.22
N GLU A 106 -7.67 19.29 3.56
CA GLU A 106 -7.44 20.70 3.80
C GLU A 106 -6.55 20.93 5.03
N LYS A 107 -6.79 20.15 6.09
CA LYS A 107 -5.99 20.26 7.31
C LYS A 107 -4.52 19.84 7.11
N ILE A 108 -4.25 18.82 6.32
CA ILE A 108 -2.88 18.39 5.99
C ILE A 108 -2.17 19.49 5.19
N ASP A 109 -2.84 20.16 4.24
CA ASP A 109 -2.26 21.28 3.53
C ASP A 109 -1.86 22.43 4.49
N GLU A 110 -2.74 22.76 5.45
CA GLU A 110 -2.41 23.78 6.45
C GLU A 110 -1.20 23.39 7.31
N ILE A 111 -1.14 22.10 7.74
CA ILE A 111 -0.09 21.59 8.61
C ILE A 111 1.26 21.50 7.88
N LEU A 112 1.26 20.95 6.66
CA LEU A 112 2.48 20.66 5.92
C LEU A 112 2.90 21.82 5.02
N SER A 113 2.01 22.79 4.76
CA SER A 113 2.26 23.87 3.80
C SER A 113 2.74 23.31 2.46
N ASP A 114 3.70 23.96 1.80
CA ASP A 114 4.25 23.52 0.50
C ASP A 114 5.29 22.37 0.59
N ASN A 115 5.41 21.72 1.74
CA ASN A 115 6.43 20.67 1.94
C ASN A 115 6.04 19.31 1.32
N ALA A 116 4.77 19.00 1.24
CA ALA A 116 4.24 17.78 0.61
C ALA A 116 3.45 18.11 -0.65
N VAL A 117 3.37 17.17 -1.59
CA VAL A 117 2.57 17.33 -2.81
C VAL A 117 1.34 16.45 -2.74
N ARG A 118 0.21 16.94 -3.26
CA ARG A 118 -0.99 16.12 -3.45
C ARG A 118 -0.81 15.23 -4.68
N LEU A 119 -1.14 13.96 -4.51
CA LEU A 119 -1.21 12.99 -5.60
C LEU A 119 -2.62 12.44 -5.70
N ASN A 120 -3.09 12.29 -6.95
CA ASN A 120 -4.34 11.60 -7.24
C ASN A 120 -4.05 10.12 -7.51
N ARG A 121 -4.85 9.25 -6.92
CA ARG A 121 -4.74 7.81 -7.07
C ARG A 121 -6.05 7.21 -7.53
N ASN A 122 -5.97 6.08 -8.23
CA ASN A 122 -7.10 5.31 -8.68
C ASN A 122 -7.10 3.95 -8.00
N LEU A 123 -8.20 3.63 -7.32
CA LEU A 123 -8.45 2.31 -6.76
C LEU A 123 -9.31 1.49 -7.71
N TYR A 124 -8.86 0.28 -7.99
CA TYR A 124 -9.58 -0.66 -8.84
C TYR A 124 -9.91 -1.91 -8.04
N GLN A 125 -11.07 -2.45 -8.30
CA GLN A 125 -11.52 -3.76 -7.80
C GLN A 125 -11.74 -4.70 -8.96
N TRP A 126 -11.38 -5.96 -8.80
CA TRP A 126 -11.59 -6.95 -9.83
C TRP A 126 -13.06 -7.29 -10.02
N ASP A 127 -13.51 -7.36 -11.27
CA ASP A 127 -14.89 -7.70 -11.63
C ASP A 127 -15.06 -9.22 -11.72
N LYS A 128 -15.74 -9.80 -10.73
CA LYS A 128 -16.01 -11.26 -10.65
C LYS A 128 -16.69 -11.82 -11.91
N SER A 129 -17.41 -11.00 -12.67
CA SER A 129 -18.03 -11.42 -13.93
C SER A 129 -17.02 -11.73 -15.03
N LYS A 130 -15.77 -11.31 -14.86
CA LYS A 130 -14.66 -11.51 -15.81
C LYS A 130 -13.89 -12.82 -15.62
N LEU A 131 -14.35 -13.70 -14.71
CA LEU A 131 -13.68 -14.98 -14.44
C LEU A 131 -13.41 -15.80 -15.70
N SER A 132 -14.37 -15.87 -16.64
CA SER A 132 -14.23 -16.60 -17.90
C SER A 132 -13.21 -15.98 -18.87
N SER A 133 -12.86 -14.71 -18.68
CA SER A 133 -11.88 -13.99 -19.51
C SER A 133 -10.47 -14.02 -18.91
N ILE A 134 -10.26 -14.60 -17.71
CA ILE A 134 -8.93 -14.86 -17.21
C ILE A 134 -8.23 -15.80 -18.19
N ILE A 135 -7.15 -15.31 -18.77
CA ILE A 135 -6.37 -16.01 -19.75
C ILE A 135 -5.87 -17.33 -19.15
N ASN A 136 -5.99 -18.42 -19.88
CA ASN A 136 -5.30 -19.65 -19.53
C ASN A 136 -3.78 -19.45 -19.73
N TRP A 137 -3.14 -18.92 -18.71
CA TRP A 137 -1.74 -18.54 -18.70
C TRP A 137 -0.79 -19.72 -19.02
N SER A 138 -1.19 -20.96 -18.69
CA SER A 138 -0.35 -22.15 -18.94
C SER A 138 -0.12 -22.41 -20.44
N ILE A 139 -1.03 -21.96 -21.29
CA ILE A 139 -0.89 -22.08 -22.76
C ILE A 139 0.00 -20.96 -23.31
N MET A 140 0.09 -19.82 -22.61
CA MET A 140 0.79 -18.64 -23.11
C MET A 140 2.26 -18.55 -22.67
N LEU A 141 2.65 -19.33 -21.66
CA LEU A 141 4.01 -19.32 -21.16
C LEU A 141 4.89 -20.23 -22.02
N PRO A 142 5.97 -19.72 -22.66
CA PRO A 142 6.89 -20.55 -23.42
C PRO A 142 7.58 -21.59 -22.53
N GLU A 143 7.94 -22.75 -23.09
CA GLU A 143 8.55 -23.89 -22.37
C GLU A 143 9.80 -23.55 -21.58
N SER A 144 10.56 -22.51 -21.99
CA SER A 144 11.77 -22.06 -21.29
C SER A 144 11.50 -21.21 -20.05
N TYR A 145 10.24 -20.96 -19.69
CA TYR A 145 9.84 -20.17 -18.53
C TYR A 145 9.03 -21.03 -17.56
N GLU A 146 9.18 -20.73 -16.26
CA GLU A 146 8.44 -21.39 -15.19
C GLU A 146 7.55 -20.38 -14.47
N LEU A 147 6.27 -20.73 -14.26
CA LEU A 147 5.41 -20.02 -13.32
C LEU A 147 5.46 -20.72 -11.97
N ARG A 148 5.84 -19.98 -10.94
CA ARG A 148 5.95 -20.48 -9.56
C ARG A 148 5.14 -19.63 -8.61
N LYS A 149 4.48 -20.26 -7.63
CA LYS A 149 4.05 -19.57 -6.41
C LYS A 149 5.28 -19.30 -5.55
N LEU A 150 5.34 -18.14 -4.91
CA LEU A 150 6.44 -17.82 -4.00
C LEU A 150 6.37 -18.70 -2.76
N ASP A 151 7.48 -19.34 -2.45
CA ASP A 151 7.81 -19.94 -1.18
C ASP A 151 8.78 -19.04 -0.39
N GLU A 152 9.21 -19.44 0.81
CA GLU A 152 10.12 -18.65 1.63
C GLU A 152 11.43 -18.35 0.89
N TYR A 153 12.00 -19.34 0.18
CA TYR A 153 13.25 -19.19 -0.58
C TYR A 153 13.11 -18.15 -1.70
N LEU A 154 12.04 -18.25 -2.51
CA LEU A 154 11.80 -17.30 -3.59
C LEU A 154 11.45 -15.90 -3.08
N PHE A 155 10.78 -15.80 -1.93
CA PHE A 155 10.53 -14.50 -1.30
C PHE A 155 11.85 -13.85 -0.82
N GLU A 156 12.72 -14.60 -0.14
CA GLU A 156 14.03 -14.08 0.29
C GLU A 156 14.90 -13.69 -0.91
N LYS A 157 14.92 -14.50 -1.97
CA LYS A 157 15.60 -14.17 -3.23
C LYS A 157 15.03 -12.87 -3.83
N TYR A 158 13.71 -12.69 -3.84
CA TYR A 158 13.07 -11.46 -4.32
C TYR A 158 13.49 -10.23 -3.51
N VAL A 159 13.47 -10.32 -2.20
CA VAL A 159 13.91 -9.23 -1.30
C VAL A 159 15.37 -8.85 -1.55
N ASN A 160 16.24 -9.83 -1.76
CA ASN A 160 17.67 -9.60 -1.94
C ASN A 160 18.03 -9.08 -3.33
N GLU A 161 17.33 -9.50 -4.38
CA GLU A 161 17.72 -9.24 -5.77
C GLU A 161 16.88 -8.18 -6.48
N MET A 162 15.61 -7.98 -6.04
CA MET A 162 14.65 -7.16 -6.76
C MET A 162 14.13 -5.97 -5.97
N ASP A 163 13.68 -6.19 -4.72
CA ASP A 163 13.09 -5.13 -3.92
C ASP A 163 13.29 -5.36 -2.42
N SER A 164 14.32 -4.74 -1.87
CA SER A 164 14.66 -4.83 -0.44
C SER A 164 13.59 -4.22 0.50
N SER A 165 12.68 -3.37 -0.01
CA SER A 165 11.62 -2.75 0.80
C SER A 165 10.63 -3.78 1.35
N TYR A 166 10.50 -4.94 0.69
CA TYR A 166 9.64 -6.03 1.15
C TYR A 166 10.07 -6.63 2.50
N SER A 167 11.33 -6.48 2.90
CA SER A 167 11.79 -6.86 4.24
C SER A 167 11.13 -6.01 5.34
N GLN A 168 10.88 -4.73 5.06
CA GLN A 168 10.19 -3.82 5.98
C GLN A 168 8.67 -4.04 5.95
N LEU A 169 8.14 -4.33 4.77
CA LEU A 169 6.71 -4.55 4.54
C LEU A 169 6.20 -5.81 5.26
N TRP A 170 7.00 -6.88 5.34
CA TRP A 170 6.55 -8.21 5.81
C TRP A 170 7.31 -8.76 7.03
N GLU A 171 8.31 -8.07 7.57
CA GLU A 171 9.21 -8.50 8.66
C GLU A 171 10.03 -9.77 8.34
N SER A 172 9.44 -10.79 7.69
CA SER A 172 10.11 -12.06 7.34
C SER A 172 9.39 -12.80 6.22
N ALA A 173 10.09 -13.74 5.58
CA ALA A 173 9.51 -14.64 4.60
C ALA A 173 8.37 -15.48 5.19
N SER A 174 8.53 -15.99 6.41
CA SER A 174 7.49 -16.75 7.10
C SER A 174 6.22 -15.93 7.32
N ARG A 175 6.33 -14.64 7.69
CA ARG A 175 5.19 -13.74 7.84
C ARG A 175 4.50 -13.48 6.50
N PHE A 176 5.27 -13.33 5.42
CA PHE A 176 4.72 -13.21 4.07
C PHE A 176 3.93 -14.45 3.68
N ILE A 177 4.50 -15.65 3.85
CA ILE A 177 3.81 -16.92 3.49
C ILE A 177 2.56 -17.15 4.34
N GLN A 178 2.56 -16.72 5.60
CA GLN A 178 1.42 -16.86 6.51
C GLN A 178 0.24 -15.94 6.15
N ASN A 179 0.50 -14.70 5.72
CA ASN A 179 -0.54 -13.67 5.58
C ASN A 179 -0.69 -13.14 4.14
N GLY A 180 0.31 -13.32 3.31
CA GLY A 180 0.34 -12.91 1.92
C GLY A 180 0.63 -14.08 0.99
N PHE A 181 0.80 -13.77 -0.27
CA PHE A 181 1.17 -14.73 -1.32
C PHE A 181 1.67 -13.97 -2.55
N GLY A 182 2.30 -14.70 -3.46
CA GLY A 182 2.74 -14.14 -4.73
C GLY A 182 3.04 -15.21 -5.75
N PHE A 183 3.21 -14.78 -6.99
CA PHE A 183 3.58 -15.60 -8.12
C PHE A 183 4.72 -14.95 -8.88
N CYS A 184 5.60 -15.74 -9.43
CA CYS A 184 6.68 -15.26 -10.28
C CYS A 184 6.81 -16.09 -11.56
N ILE A 185 7.34 -15.47 -12.60
CA ILE A 185 7.83 -16.14 -13.79
C ILE A 185 9.36 -16.12 -13.72
N LEU A 186 9.95 -17.31 -13.84
CA LEU A 186 11.38 -17.53 -13.85
C LEU A 186 11.84 -17.98 -15.24
N LYS A 187 13.08 -17.65 -15.59
CA LYS A 187 13.85 -18.22 -16.69
C LYS A 187 15.25 -18.49 -16.20
N ASP A 188 15.71 -19.73 -16.33
CA ASP A 188 17.03 -20.17 -15.87
C ASP A 188 17.28 -19.80 -14.37
N GLY A 189 16.21 -19.85 -13.54
CA GLY A 189 16.23 -19.48 -12.13
C GLY A 189 16.18 -17.99 -11.84
N GLU A 190 16.18 -17.12 -12.85
CA GLU A 190 16.12 -15.67 -12.72
C GLU A 190 14.70 -15.13 -12.82
N PHE A 191 14.35 -14.13 -11.98
CA PHE A 191 13.05 -13.48 -12.04
C PHE A 191 12.87 -12.71 -13.34
N ILE A 192 11.73 -12.89 -13.97
CA ILE A 192 11.28 -12.17 -15.17
C ILE A 192 10.15 -11.19 -14.84
N SER A 193 9.14 -11.70 -14.14
CA SER A 193 7.98 -10.92 -13.70
C SER A 193 7.45 -11.50 -12.40
N ILE A 194 7.02 -10.65 -11.48
CA ILE A 194 6.55 -11.04 -10.15
C ILE A 194 5.30 -10.25 -9.83
N CYS A 195 4.27 -10.94 -9.35
CA CYS A 195 3.03 -10.37 -8.84
C CYS A 195 2.86 -10.80 -7.39
N ASN A 196 2.97 -9.87 -6.47
CA ASN A 196 2.93 -10.11 -5.03
C ASN A 196 1.71 -9.45 -4.39
N THR A 197 1.34 -9.93 -3.23
CA THR A 197 0.53 -9.16 -2.29
C THR A 197 1.36 -8.02 -1.72
N TYR A 198 0.91 -6.77 -1.93
CA TYR A 198 1.50 -5.59 -1.30
C TYR A 198 0.92 -5.42 0.10
N TYR A 199 -0.40 -5.23 0.21
CA TYR A 199 -1.12 -5.22 1.48
C TYR A 199 -2.28 -6.20 1.50
N VAL A 200 -2.63 -6.67 2.70
CA VAL A 200 -3.77 -7.57 2.93
C VAL A 200 -4.64 -7.05 4.07
N LYS A 201 -5.93 -7.23 3.92
CA LYS A 201 -6.90 -7.17 5.01
C LYS A 201 -7.86 -8.35 4.87
N GLN A 202 -8.72 -8.56 5.85
CA GLN A 202 -9.67 -9.66 5.78
C GLN A 202 -10.46 -9.66 4.46
N GLY A 203 -10.29 -10.72 3.67
CA GLY A 203 -10.98 -10.91 2.39
C GLY A 203 -10.46 -10.09 1.21
N PHE A 204 -9.35 -9.33 1.36
CA PHE A 204 -8.79 -8.49 0.29
C PHE A 204 -7.27 -8.61 0.19
N ALA A 205 -6.73 -8.50 -1.03
CA ALA A 205 -5.30 -8.45 -1.30
C ALA A 205 -5.00 -7.37 -2.36
N GLU A 206 -4.12 -6.44 -2.02
CA GLU A 206 -3.63 -5.40 -2.94
C GLU A 206 -2.45 -5.94 -3.73
N ILE A 207 -2.51 -5.78 -5.05
CA ILE A 207 -1.49 -6.28 -5.98
C ILE A 207 -0.32 -5.31 -6.08
N ASP A 208 0.90 -5.87 -6.06
CA ASP A 208 2.11 -5.26 -6.60
C ASP A 208 2.66 -6.09 -7.76
N ILE A 209 3.10 -5.43 -8.83
CA ILE A 209 3.56 -6.06 -10.07
C ILE A 209 4.84 -5.41 -10.59
N VAL A 210 5.86 -6.21 -10.77
CA VAL A 210 7.09 -5.79 -11.42
C VAL A 210 7.47 -6.75 -12.55
N THR A 211 7.95 -6.20 -13.67
CA THR A 211 8.54 -6.96 -14.79
C THR A 211 9.89 -6.35 -15.13
N LYS A 212 10.95 -7.16 -15.21
CA LYS A 212 12.28 -6.70 -15.64
C LYS A 212 12.19 -5.95 -16.96
N LYS A 213 12.93 -4.85 -17.09
CA LYS A 213 12.81 -3.89 -18.20
C LYS A 213 12.88 -4.55 -19.59
N GLU A 214 13.81 -5.47 -19.75
CA GLU A 214 14.06 -6.20 -20.99
C GLU A 214 12.96 -7.19 -21.39
N TYR A 215 12.06 -7.51 -20.45
CA TYR A 215 10.93 -8.43 -20.67
C TYR A 215 9.58 -7.72 -20.72
N ARG A 216 9.56 -6.40 -20.66
CA ARG A 216 8.31 -5.63 -20.74
C ARG A 216 7.66 -5.74 -22.11
N SER A 217 6.36 -5.49 -22.17
CA SER A 217 5.55 -5.56 -23.39
C SER A 217 5.47 -6.93 -24.08
N GLN A 218 5.90 -8.00 -23.40
CA GLN A 218 5.87 -9.39 -23.90
C GLN A 218 4.75 -10.22 -23.26
N GLY A 219 3.87 -9.63 -22.46
CA GLY A 219 2.72 -10.30 -21.84
C GLY A 219 2.97 -10.94 -20.47
N PHE A 220 4.20 -10.99 -19.97
CA PHE A 220 4.54 -11.65 -18.70
C PHE A 220 3.79 -11.08 -17.50
N ALA A 221 3.61 -9.74 -17.41
CA ALA A 221 2.80 -9.13 -16.37
C ALA A 221 1.35 -9.64 -16.38
N THR A 222 0.76 -9.79 -17.58
CA THR A 222 -0.61 -10.32 -17.72
C THR A 222 -0.68 -11.77 -17.23
N ILE A 223 0.31 -12.60 -17.56
CA ILE A 223 0.35 -14.02 -17.17
C ILE A 223 0.46 -14.15 -15.64
N VAL A 224 1.43 -13.49 -15.03
CA VAL A 224 1.66 -13.62 -13.59
C VAL A 224 0.52 -13.03 -12.75
N CYS A 225 -0.06 -11.88 -13.16
CA CYS A 225 -1.24 -11.32 -12.50
C CYS A 225 -2.48 -12.21 -12.68
N SER A 226 -2.65 -12.90 -13.83
CA SER A 226 -3.73 -13.85 -14.00
C SER A 226 -3.64 -15.02 -13.03
N ALA A 227 -2.44 -15.53 -12.77
CA ALA A 227 -2.23 -16.55 -11.74
C ALA A 227 -2.58 -16.06 -10.34
N PHE A 228 -2.19 -14.83 -10.00
CA PHE A 228 -2.53 -14.18 -8.74
C PHE A 228 -4.06 -14.03 -8.58
N ILE A 229 -4.75 -13.49 -9.60
CA ILE A 229 -6.20 -13.30 -9.58
C ILE A 229 -6.92 -14.64 -9.44
N LYS A 230 -6.48 -15.66 -10.20
CA LYS A 230 -7.06 -17.01 -10.11
C LYS A 230 -6.98 -17.56 -8.69
N PHE A 231 -5.81 -17.45 -8.06
CA PHE A 231 -5.62 -17.86 -6.65
C PHE A 231 -6.55 -17.09 -5.71
N CYS A 232 -6.67 -15.76 -5.88
CA CYS A 232 -7.60 -14.95 -5.09
C CYS A 232 -9.05 -15.45 -5.20
N VAL A 233 -9.49 -15.77 -6.42
CA VAL A 233 -10.86 -16.26 -6.65
C VAL A 233 -11.10 -17.61 -5.99
N GLU A 234 -10.14 -18.53 -6.07
CA GLU A 234 -10.21 -19.85 -5.47
C GLU A 234 -10.26 -19.80 -3.94
N ASP A 235 -9.54 -18.84 -3.33
CA ASP A 235 -9.49 -18.64 -1.86
C ASP A 235 -10.54 -17.64 -1.33
N GLY A 236 -11.45 -17.14 -2.19
CA GLY A 236 -12.48 -16.17 -1.80
C GLY A 236 -11.94 -14.78 -1.44
N ILE A 237 -10.74 -14.43 -1.89
CA ILE A 237 -10.09 -13.13 -1.70
C ILE A 237 -10.47 -12.19 -2.84
N MET A 238 -10.73 -10.92 -2.55
CA MET A 238 -10.93 -9.88 -3.55
C MET A 238 -9.61 -9.20 -3.88
N PRO A 239 -9.07 -9.35 -5.10
CA PRO A 239 -7.89 -8.61 -5.50
C PRO A 239 -8.23 -7.14 -5.74
N LEU A 240 -7.37 -6.27 -5.22
CA LEU A 240 -7.41 -4.82 -5.38
C LEU A 240 -6.20 -4.35 -6.17
N TRP A 241 -6.36 -3.25 -6.88
CA TRP A 241 -5.28 -2.61 -7.61
C TRP A 241 -5.30 -1.11 -7.32
N ASP A 242 -4.22 -0.60 -6.80
CA ASP A 242 -4.07 0.82 -6.48
C ASP A 242 -2.88 1.38 -7.26
N CYS A 243 -3.10 2.46 -7.99
CA CYS A 243 -2.03 3.10 -8.74
C CYS A 243 -2.21 4.61 -8.81
N ASP A 244 -1.10 5.28 -9.07
CA ASP A 244 -1.11 6.70 -9.39
C ASP A 244 -2.00 6.99 -10.60
N ALA A 245 -2.79 8.05 -10.54
CA ALA A 245 -3.72 8.44 -11.60
C ALA A 245 -3.00 8.74 -12.93
N GLY A 246 -1.75 9.18 -12.89
CA GLY A 246 -0.89 9.39 -14.05
C GLY A 246 -0.21 8.14 -14.60
N ASN A 247 -0.30 6.99 -13.90
CA ASN A 247 0.36 5.75 -14.34
C ASN A 247 -0.46 4.97 -15.37
N GLU A 248 -0.50 5.49 -16.59
CA GLU A 248 -1.26 4.91 -17.71
C GLU A 248 -0.92 3.44 -18.00
N SER A 249 0.32 3.02 -17.79
CA SER A 249 0.72 1.63 -18.02
C SER A 249 0.09 0.68 -16.99
N SER A 250 0.02 1.10 -15.73
CA SER A 250 -0.61 0.35 -14.65
C SER A 250 -2.13 0.27 -14.85
N LYS A 251 -2.78 1.41 -15.16
CA LYS A 251 -4.21 1.48 -15.44
C LYS A 251 -4.63 0.54 -16.57
N LYS A 252 -3.92 0.61 -17.72
CA LYS A 252 -4.18 -0.27 -18.88
C LYS A 252 -4.02 -1.76 -18.55
N LEU A 253 -3.04 -2.12 -17.70
CA LEU A 253 -2.87 -3.50 -17.28
C LEU A 253 -4.02 -3.95 -16.37
N ALA A 254 -4.42 -3.14 -15.40
CA ALA A 254 -5.55 -3.40 -14.52
C ALA A 254 -6.85 -3.62 -15.34
N GLU A 255 -7.18 -2.70 -16.22
CA GLU A 255 -8.37 -2.78 -17.09
C GLU A 255 -8.36 -4.03 -18.00
N LYS A 256 -7.19 -4.33 -18.60
CA LYS A 256 -6.99 -5.53 -19.41
C LYS A 256 -7.27 -6.82 -18.63
N LEU A 257 -6.93 -6.84 -17.34
CA LEU A 257 -7.14 -7.97 -16.43
C LEU A 257 -8.58 -8.02 -15.88
N GLY A 258 -9.43 -7.05 -16.22
CA GLY A 258 -10.82 -7.02 -15.79
C GLY A 258 -11.07 -6.28 -14.48
N PHE A 259 -10.14 -5.44 -14.03
CA PHE A 259 -10.38 -4.53 -12.92
C PHE A 259 -11.20 -3.32 -13.39
N LYS A 260 -12.03 -2.80 -12.50
CA LYS A 260 -12.81 -1.57 -12.69
C LYS A 260 -12.41 -0.54 -11.65
N CYS A 261 -12.21 0.69 -12.07
CA CYS A 261 -12.01 1.81 -11.15
C CYS A 261 -13.26 1.98 -10.30
N ILE A 262 -13.11 1.95 -8.98
CA ILE A 262 -14.19 2.08 -8.00
C ILE A 262 -14.07 3.34 -7.16
N ASP A 263 -12.87 3.94 -7.12
CA ASP A 263 -12.63 5.17 -6.37
C ASP A 263 -11.46 5.96 -6.96
N GLU A 264 -11.55 7.29 -6.87
CA GLU A 264 -10.47 8.22 -7.17
C GLU A 264 -10.29 9.10 -5.94
N TYR A 265 -9.10 9.12 -5.37
CA TYR A 265 -8.86 9.78 -4.09
C TYR A 265 -7.51 10.51 -4.08
N GLN A 266 -7.33 11.38 -3.10
CA GLN A 266 -6.13 12.17 -2.90
C GLN A 266 -5.36 11.73 -1.66
N MET A 267 -4.05 11.80 -1.76
CA MET A 267 -3.11 11.60 -0.65
C MET A 267 -1.99 12.64 -0.75
N HIS A 268 -1.25 12.83 0.32
CA HIS A 268 -0.09 13.71 0.33
C HIS A 268 1.19 12.86 0.31
N TRP A 269 2.13 13.29 -0.49
CA TRP A 269 3.44 12.66 -0.60
C TRP A 269 4.55 13.65 -0.29
N TRP A 270 5.44 13.25 0.58
CA TRP A 270 6.64 13.99 0.91
C TRP A 270 7.86 13.11 0.64
N HIS A 271 8.92 13.72 0.13
CA HIS A 271 10.22 13.09 -0.05
C HIS A 271 11.31 14.11 0.32
N GLU A 272 12.35 13.67 1.01
CA GLU A 272 13.48 14.48 1.43
C GLU A 272 14.20 15.12 0.24
N ASP A 273 14.47 14.33 -0.82
CA ASP A 273 15.05 14.84 -2.06
C ASP A 273 13.97 15.41 -2.99
N LYS A 274 13.96 16.73 -3.14
CA LYS A 274 13.02 17.45 -4.01
C LYS A 274 13.17 17.13 -5.51
N ASN A 275 14.34 16.61 -5.94
CA ASN A 275 14.52 16.13 -7.31
C ASN A 275 13.70 14.87 -7.58
N VAL A 276 13.54 14.00 -6.57
CA VAL A 276 12.67 12.81 -6.68
C VAL A 276 11.24 13.26 -6.95
N ILE A 277 10.74 14.24 -6.19
CA ILE A 277 9.41 14.82 -6.39
C ILE A 277 9.28 15.38 -7.81
N SER A 278 10.20 16.27 -8.22
CA SER A 278 10.16 16.90 -9.54
C SER A 278 10.18 15.90 -10.68
N ASN A 279 11.00 14.86 -10.59
CA ASN A 279 11.10 13.81 -11.60
C ASN A 279 9.84 12.96 -11.66
N TYR A 280 9.22 12.67 -10.51
CA TYR A 280 7.97 11.91 -10.42
C TYR A 280 6.82 12.68 -11.05
N LEU A 281 6.63 13.96 -10.67
CA LEU A 281 5.59 14.82 -11.22
C LEU A 281 5.71 14.93 -12.75
N LYS A 282 6.94 15.13 -13.26
CA LYS A 282 7.21 15.15 -14.71
C LYS A 282 6.88 13.83 -15.39
N LYS A 283 7.27 12.71 -14.78
CA LYS A 283 7.04 11.36 -15.35
C LYS A 283 5.56 11.07 -15.56
N PHE A 284 4.71 11.55 -14.68
CA PHE A 284 3.27 11.28 -14.69
C PHE A 284 2.43 12.49 -15.16
N ASN A 285 3.07 13.58 -15.65
CA ASN A 285 2.40 14.82 -16.09
C ASN A 285 1.47 15.40 -15.03
N ILE A 286 1.89 15.39 -13.77
CA ILE A 286 1.20 15.98 -12.64
C ILE A 286 1.68 17.43 -12.48
N ASN A 287 0.73 18.38 -12.50
CA ASN A 287 0.99 19.82 -12.36
C ASN A 287 0.85 20.27 -10.90
#